data_e68b0af0b2152becc860e603c2684593
#
_entry.id   e68b0af0b2152becc860e603c2684593
#
_cell.length_a   1.000
_cell.length_b   1.000
_cell.length_c   1.000
_cell.angle_alpha   90.00
_cell.angle_beta   90.00
_cell.angle_gamma   90.00
#
_symmetry.space_group_name_H-M   'P 1'
#
loop_
_entity.id
_entity.type
_entity.pdbx_description
1 polymer ?
#
loop_
_entity_poly.entity_id
_entity_poly.type
_entity_poly.pdbx_seq_one_letter_code
_entity_poly.pdbx_strand_id
1 'polypeptide(L)'
;MERGRRLVFVLLAAVLFFLMFHSGHGVPSKEAPVAFLSSPSLPVVVKVTGDVQAPGIYRFPHGATVAAVINLTMPYSKNAVSDPVTLATVLNCGDLLRVRSMGRQYTEITIAAMKARERMILGIPLDPDRMNSDDWDALPGIGPVMAKKLIDDRQEYGVFGSLENLQRVPGIGKSKIERLGPYFKH
;
A
#
# COMPACT_ATOMS: atom_id res chain seq x y z
N MET A 1 -80.05 4.96 -14.92
CA MET A 1 -78.89 5.85 -15.10
C MET A 1 -77.67 5.46 -14.26
N GLU A 2 -77.78 4.69 -13.20
CA GLU A 2 -76.60 4.34 -12.32
C GLU A 2 -75.62 3.29 -12.89
N ARG A 3 -76.11 2.35 -13.70
CA ARG A 3 -75.25 1.27 -14.26
C ARG A 3 -74.21 1.81 -15.24
N GLY A 4 -74.56 2.83 -16.04
CA GLY A 4 -73.58 3.44 -16.96
C GLY A 4 -72.45 4.19 -16.25
N ARG A 5 -72.74 4.89 -15.13
CA ARG A 5 -71.75 5.61 -14.34
C ARG A 5 -70.76 4.66 -13.67
N ARG A 6 -71.26 3.51 -13.16
CA ARG A 6 -70.33 2.50 -12.56
C ARG A 6 -69.41 1.87 -13.57
N LEU A 7 -69.85 1.65 -14.80
CA LEU A 7 -69.06 1.09 -15.88
C LEU A 7 -67.94 2.05 -16.32
N VAL A 8 -68.24 3.36 -16.36
CA VAL A 8 -67.25 4.41 -16.67
C VAL A 8 -66.17 4.50 -15.59
N PHE A 9 -66.55 4.42 -14.30
CA PHE A 9 -65.59 4.44 -13.21
C PHE A 9 -64.66 3.21 -13.21
N VAL A 10 -65.14 2.02 -13.51
CA VAL A 10 -64.33 0.80 -13.60
C VAL A 10 -63.37 0.87 -14.77
N LEU A 11 -63.78 1.38 -15.93
CA LEU A 11 -62.94 1.59 -17.08
C LEU A 11 -61.86 2.63 -16.80
N LEU A 12 -62.20 3.73 -16.12
CA LEU A 12 -61.25 4.78 -15.77
C LEU A 12 -60.22 4.27 -14.75
N ALA A 13 -60.65 3.48 -13.75
CA ALA A 13 -59.78 2.84 -12.80
C ALA A 13 -58.84 1.81 -13.45
N ALA A 14 -59.34 1.01 -14.41
CA ALA A 14 -58.56 0.06 -15.17
C ALA A 14 -57.49 0.74 -16.04
N VAL A 15 -57.86 1.88 -16.68
CA VAL A 15 -56.89 2.68 -17.48
C VAL A 15 -55.84 3.31 -16.60
N LEU A 16 -56.24 3.87 -15.45
CA LEU A 16 -55.25 4.42 -14.49
C LEU A 16 -54.31 3.34 -13.93
N PHE A 17 -54.83 2.18 -13.60
CA PHE A 17 -54.04 1.05 -13.13
C PHE A 17 -53.05 0.57 -14.23
N PHE A 18 -53.53 0.48 -15.48
CA PHE A 18 -52.70 0.11 -16.63
C PHE A 18 -51.59 1.14 -16.89
N LEU A 19 -51.90 2.44 -16.81
CA LEU A 19 -50.90 3.50 -16.94
C LEU A 19 -49.89 3.47 -15.80
N MET A 20 -50.33 3.21 -14.58
CA MET A 20 -49.44 3.10 -13.42
C MET A 20 -48.50 1.88 -13.52
N PHE A 21 -48.99 0.77 -14.05
CA PHE A 21 -48.20 -0.44 -14.25
C PHE A 21 -47.26 -0.37 -15.47
N HIS A 22 -47.68 0.38 -16.50
CA HIS A 22 -46.83 0.55 -17.72
C HIS A 22 -45.77 1.64 -17.59
N SER A 23 -45.97 2.60 -16.69
CA SER A 23 -44.95 3.65 -16.44
C SER A 23 -43.79 3.19 -15.56
N GLY A 24 -43.85 1.96 -15.03
CA GLY A 24 -42.82 1.40 -14.13
C GLY A 24 -41.69 0.64 -14.81
N HIS A 25 -41.66 0.52 -16.12
CA HIS A 25 -40.52 -0.06 -16.82
C HIS A 25 -39.54 1.05 -17.17
N GLY A 26 -38.88 1.59 -16.13
CA GLY A 26 -37.63 2.31 -16.31
C GLY A 26 -36.72 1.39 -17.08
N VAL A 27 -36.30 1.82 -18.28
CA VAL A 27 -35.23 1.22 -19.04
C VAL A 27 -34.07 1.04 -18.07
N PRO A 28 -33.54 -0.19 -17.83
CA PRO A 28 -32.33 -0.30 -17.07
C PRO A 28 -31.31 0.54 -17.81
N SER A 29 -30.91 1.65 -17.20
CA SER A 29 -29.76 2.39 -17.63
C SER A 29 -28.65 1.37 -17.70
N LYS A 30 -28.20 1.07 -18.91
CA LYS A 30 -27.00 0.30 -19.15
C LYS A 30 -25.88 1.20 -18.66
N GLU A 31 -25.71 1.21 -17.33
CA GLU A 31 -24.50 1.71 -16.74
C GLU A 31 -23.41 0.93 -17.46
N ALA A 32 -22.76 1.61 -18.39
CA ALA A 32 -21.52 1.11 -18.94
C ALA A 32 -20.70 0.74 -17.69
N PRO A 33 -20.17 -0.49 -17.59
CA PRO A 33 -19.27 -0.79 -16.52
C PRO A 33 -18.21 0.30 -16.60
N VAL A 34 -18.22 1.21 -15.63
CA VAL A 34 -17.06 2.05 -15.38
C VAL A 34 -15.97 1.05 -15.05
N ALA A 35 -15.32 0.58 -16.12
CA ALA A 35 -14.06 -0.07 -15.99
C ALA A 35 -13.20 0.99 -15.28
N PHE A 36 -13.16 0.87 -13.96
CA PHE A 36 -12.02 1.37 -13.23
C PHE A 36 -10.83 0.68 -13.89
N LEU A 37 -10.25 1.36 -14.88
CA LEU A 37 -8.90 1.12 -15.32
C LEU A 37 -8.00 1.55 -14.15
N SER A 38 -8.20 0.89 -13.00
CA SER A 38 -7.17 0.78 -12.00
C SER A 38 -6.05 0.07 -12.73
N SER A 39 -5.10 0.82 -13.25
CA SER A 39 -3.79 0.25 -13.56
C SER A 39 -3.47 -0.68 -12.40
N PRO A 40 -3.08 -1.92 -12.63
CA PRO A 40 -2.72 -2.83 -11.57
C PRO A 40 -1.53 -2.23 -10.85
N SER A 41 -1.81 -1.34 -9.90
CA SER A 41 -0.80 -0.81 -9.03
C SER A 41 -0.29 -1.96 -8.19
N LEU A 42 1.00 -2.21 -8.25
CA LEU A 42 1.63 -3.30 -7.50
C LEU A 42 1.26 -3.16 -6.02
N PRO A 43 0.89 -4.27 -5.37
CA PRO A 43 0.52 -4.24 -3.97
C PRO A 43 1.69 -3.76 -3.11
N VAL A 44 1.38 -2.97 -2.11
CA VAL A 44 2.35 -2.52 -1.10
C VAL A 44 2.56 -3.65 -0.10
N VAL A 45 3.80 -4.07 0.08
CA VAL A 45 4.20 -5.09 1.07
C VAL A 45 4.71 -4.38 2.31
N VAL A 46 4.05 -4.65 3.45
CA VAL A 46 4.35 -4.01 4.74
C VAL A 46 4.59 -5.09 5.79
N LYS A 47 5.58 -4.90 6.64
CA LYS A 47 5.83 -5.74 7.81
C LYS A 47 5.29 -5.06 9.07
N VAL A 48 4.56 -5.81 9.89
CA VAL A 48 4.05 -5.33 11.18
C VAL A 48 4.67 -6.14 12.30
N THR A 49 5.20 -5.46 13.31
CA THR A 49 5.87 -6.07 14.47
C THR A 49 5.54 -5.33 15.75
N GLY A 50 5.82 -5.97 16.89
CA GLY A 50 5.59 -5.40 18.22
C GLY A 50 4.29 -5.88 18.84
N ASP A 51 3.64 -5.01 19.60
CA ASP A 51 2.47 -5.35 20.41
C ASP A 51 1.17 -5.35 19.59
N VAL A 52 1.11 -6.27 18.63
CA VAL A 52 -0.05 -6.51 17.76
C VAL A 52 -0.54 -7.94 17.90
N GLN A 53 -1.81 -8.21 17.62
CA GLN A 53 -2.39 -9.55 17.70
C GLN A 53 -1.82 -10.50 16.64
N ALA A 54 -1.52 -9.97 15.46
CA ALA A 54 -1.00 -10.75 14.35
C ALA A 54 0.23 -10.05 13.72
N PRO A 55 1.42 -10.23 14.30
CA PRO A 55 2.65 -9.75 13.67
C PRO A 55 2.91 -10.54 12.38
N GLY A 56 3.38 -9.88 11.32
CA GLY A 56 3.62 -10.56 10.05
C GLY A 56 3.87 -9.61 8.89
N ILE A 57 3.87 -10.19 7.69
CA ILE A 57 4.01 -9.47 6.42
C ILE A 57 2.65 -9.49 5.72
N TYR A 58 2.21 -8.30 5.32
CA TYR A 58 0.91 -8.07 4.72
C TYR A 58 1.05 -7.42 3.34
N ARG A 59 0.08 -7.69 2.47
CA ARG A 59 -0.05 -7.04 1.17
C ARG A 59 -1.30 -6.19 1.16
N PHE A 60 -1.14 -4.92 0.83
CA PHE A 60 -2.22 -3.94 0.74
C PHE A 60 -2.31 -3.34 -0.66
N PRO A 61 -3.47 -2.83 -1.06
CA PRO A 61 -3.56 -1.98 -2.24
C PRO A 61 -2.65 -0.76 -2.12
N HIS A 62 -2.21 -0.22 -3.25
CA HIS A 62 -1.47 1.04 -3.29
C HIS A 62 -2.29 2.16 -2.62
N GLY A 63 -1.62 3.03 -1.88
CA GLY A 63 -2.28 4.09 -1.13
C GLY A 63 -2.80 3.68 0.25
N ALA A 64 -2.55 2.44 0.69
CA ALA A 64 -2.90 2.02 2.05
C ALA A 64 -2.20 2.89 3.10
N THR A 65 -2.95 3.25 4.14
CA THR A 65 -2.45 4.06 5.25
C THR A 65 -2.09 3.22 6.46
N VAL A 66 -1.33 3.78 7.39
CA VAL A 66 -1.05 3.19 8.70
C VAL A 66 -2.34 2.77 9.40
N ALA A 67 -3.38 3.63 9.36
CA ALA A 67 -4.68 3.32 9.96
C ALA A 67 -5.30 2.03 9.39
N ALA A 68 -5.23 1.80 8.08
CA ALA A 68 -5.77 0.59 7.46
C ALA A 68 -5.07 -0.68 7.97
N VAL A 69 -3.74 -0.61 8.12
CA VAL A 69 -2.93 -1.74 8.64
C VAL A 69 -3.23 -2.00 10.11
N ILE A 70 -3.29 -0.96 10.93
CA ILE A 70 -3.58 -1.08 12.37
C ILE A 70 -4.98 -1.63 12.62
N ASN A 71 -5.98 -1.17 11.88
CA ASN A 71 -7.35 -1.70 11.97
C ASN A 71 -7.43 -3.21 11.66
N LEU A 72 -6.58 -3.71 10.77
CA LEU A 72 -6.51 -5.13 10.45
C LEU A 72 -5.77 -5.93 11.53
N THR A 73 -4.68 -5.39 12.07
CA THR A 73 -3.78 -6.12 12.99
C THR A 73 -4.14 -5.93 14.47
N MET A 74 -4.95 -4.90 14.79
CA MET A 74 -5.39 -4.57 16.14
C MET A 74 -6.88 -4.17 16.17
N PRO A 75 -7.82 -5.02 15.70
CA PRO A 75 -9.22 -4.62 15.49
C PRO A 75 -9.97 -4.21 16.77
N TYR A 76 -9.44 -4.54 17.94
CA TYR A 76 -10.07 -4.26 19.25
C TYR A 76 -9.26 -3.34 20.16
N SER A 77 -8.25 -2.66 19.65
CA SER A 77 -7.51 -1.70 20.48
C SER A 77 -8.41 -0.51 20.82
N LYS A 78 -8.85 -0.44 22.08
CA LYS A 78 -9.58 0.71 22.63
C LYS A 78 -8.65 1.86 23.03
N ASN A 79 -7.35 1.66 22.91
CA ASN A 79 -6.36 2.66 23.32
C ASN A 79 -6.26 3.74 22.24
N ALA A 80 -6.04 4.96 22.65
CA ALA A 80 -5.71 6.05 21.74
C ALA A 80 -4.45 5.63 20.95
N VAL A 81 -4.64 5.33 19.68
CA VAL A 81 -3.54 5.04 18.78
C VAL A 81 -2.93 6.36 18.39
N SER A 82 -1.60 6.41 18.34
CA SER A 82 -0.74 7.41 17.74
C SER A 82 -1.42 8.65 17.13
N ASP A 83 -0.70 9.74 17.01
CA ASP A 83 -1.27 10.96 16.47
C ASP A 83 -1.97 10.76 15.09
N PRO A 84 -2.98 11.58 14.78
CA PRO A 84 -3.74 11.48 13.52
C PRO A 84 -2.86 11.58 12.26
N VAL A 85 -1.73 12.29 12.34
CA VAL A 85 -0.80 12.47 11.22
C VAL A 85 -0.13 11.15 10.88
N THR A 86 0.37 10.44 11.90
CA THR A 86 0.95 9.11 11.73
C THR A 86 -0.06 8.12 11.13
N LEU A 87 -1.30 8.14 11.60
CA LEU A 87 -2.36 7.25 11.10
C LEU A 87 -2.73 7.52 9.63
N ALA A 88 -2.69 8.78 9.20
CA ALA A 88 -2.97 9.18 7.82
C ALA A 88 -1.79 8.93 6.85
N THR A 89 -0.61 8.59 7.38
CA THR A 89 0.58 8.38 6.54
C THR A 89 0.35 7.22 5.58
N VAL A 90 0.59 7.46 4.29
CA VAL A 90 0.54 6.45 3.23
C VAL A 90 1.81 5.60 3.30
N LEU A 91 1.64 4.29 3.24
CA LEU A 91 2.71 3.32 3.33
C LEU A 91 3.33 3.03 1.97
N ASN A 92 4.62 2.80 1.98
CA ASN A 92 5.40 2.39 0.82
C ASN A 92 5.76 0.90 0.88
N CYS A 93 6.08 0.33 -0.28
CA CYS A 93 6.54 -1.05 -0.34
C CYS A 93 7.87 -1.20 0.41
N GLY A 94 7.92 -2.15 1.35
CA GLY A 94 9.07 -2.37 2.20
C GLY A 94 9.07 -1.59 3.52
N ASP A 95 7.95 -0.95 3.88
CA ASP A 95 7.83 -0.31 5.19
C ASP A 95 7.65 -1.34 6.31
N LEU A 96 8.25 -1.04 7.45
CA LEU A 96 8.13 -1.77 8.71
C LEU A 96 7.37 -0.90 9.71
N LEU A 97 6.18 -1.33 10.10
CA LEU A 97 5.44 -0.77 11.22
C LEU A 97 5.85 -1.47 12.52
N ARG A 98 6.38 -0.71 13.43
CA ARG A 98 6.67 -1.18 14.78
C ARG A 98 5.67 -0.57 15.75
N VAL A 99 4.89 -1.41 16.38
CA VAL A 99 3.83 -1.02 17.33
C VAL A 99 4.31 -1.30 18.74
N ARG A 100 4.23 -0.31 19.63
CA ARG A 100 4.59 -0.43 21.04
C ARG A 100 3.48 0.13 21.91
N SER A 101 2.97 -0.67 22.81
CA SER A 101 1.99 -0.23 23.82
C SER A 101 2.71 0.52 24.95
N MET A 102 2.31 1.75 25.17
CA MET A 102 2.82 2.62 26.25
C MET A 102 1.78 2.72 27.36
N GLY A 103 1.69 1.65 28.17
CA GLY A 103 0.67 1.54 29.21
C GLY A 103 -0.74 1.24 28.65
N ARG A 104 -1.78 1.63 29.40
CA ARG A 104 -3.18 1.30 29.05
C ARG A 104 -3.86 2.28 28.11
N GLN A 105 -3.25 3.43 27.83
CA GLN A 105 -3.94 4.54 27.16
C GLN A 105 -3.31 5.02 25.86
N TYR A 106 -2.09 4.58 25.55
CA TYR A 106 -1.38 5.09 24.38
C TYR A 106 -0.62 3.96 23.65
N THR A 107 -0.65 4.00 22.33
CA THR A 107 0.11 3.10 21.46
C THR A 107 0.97 3.95 20.53
N GLU A 108 2.27 3.76 20.59
CA GLU A 108 3.24 4.38 19.70
C GLU A 108 3.43 3.53 18.45
N ILE A 109 3.38 4.17 17.28
CA ILE A 109 3.66 3.54 15.99
C ILE A 109 4.86 4.23 15.37
N THR A 110 5.88 3.44 15.07
CA THR A 110 7.07 3.90 14.36
C THR A 110 7.12 3.26 12.98
N ILE A 111 7.35 4.09 11.95
CA ILE A 111 7.55 3.66 10.58
C ILE A 111 9.06 3.61 10.31
N ALA A 112 9.55 2.47 9.85
CA ALA A 112 10.93 2.26 9.45
C ALA A 112 10.98 1.48 8.13
N ALA A 113 12.14 1.34 7.52
CA ALA A 113 12.31 0.44 6.38
C ALA A 113 12.59 -0.99 6.86
N MET A 114 12.08 -1.99 6.13
CA MET A 114 12.55 -3.37 6.28
C MET A 114 14.03 -3.46 5.92
N LYS A 115 14.74 -4.37 6.59
CA LYS A 115 16.15 -4.64 6.26
C LYS A 115 16.30 -5.12 4.83
N ALA A 116 17.44 -4.80 4.19
CA ALA A 116 17.72 -5.19 2.80
C ALA A 116 17.57 -6.69 2.57
N ARG A 117 18.05 -7.53 3.49
CA ARG A 117 17.91 -9.00 3.39
C ARG A 117 16.45 -9.45 3.32
N GLU A 118 15.57 -8.86 4.12
CA GLU A 118 14.14 -9.18 4.09
C GLU A 118 13.50 -8.73 2.77
N ARG A 119 13.85 -7.52 2.30
CA ARG A 119 13.37 -6.98 1.03
C ARG A 119 13.80 -7.84 -0.15
N MET A 120 15.06 -8.30 -0.19
CA MET A 120 15.55 -9.20 -1.23
C MET A 120 14.77 -10.52 -1.28
N ILE A 121 14.48 -11.13 -0.11
CA ILE A 121 13.69 -12.38 -0.04
C ILE A 121 12.26 -12.17 -0.56
N LEU A 122 11.69 -11.01 -0.31
CA LEU A 122 10.32 -10.65 -0.72
C LEU A 122 10.22 -10.11 -2.15
N GLY A 123 11.35 -9.98 -2.85
CA GLY A 123 11.39 -9.36 -4.17
C GLY A 123 11.06 -7.87 -4.16
N ILE A 124 11.28 -7.19 -3.02
CA ILE A 124 11.07 -5.75 -2.89
C ILE A 124 12.35 -5.04 -3.29
N PRO A 125 12.30 -4.09 -4.26
CA PRO A 125 13.48 -3.37 -4.72
C PRO A 125 14.16 -2.60 -3.61
N LEU A 126 15.48 -2.58 -3.68
CA LEU A 126 16.32 -1.76 -2.81
C LEU A 126 16.50 -0.38 -3.44
N ASP A 127 16.73 0.60 -2.59
CA ASP A 127 17.05 1.97 -2.99
C ASP A 127 18.46 2.31 -2.48
N PRO A 128 19.45 2.52 -3.35
CA PRO A 128 20.84 2.75 -2.95
C PRO A 128 21.00 3.99 -2.07
N ASP A 129 20.09 4.97 -2.23
CA ASP A 129 20.17 6.22 -1.50
C ASP A 129 19.60 6.15 -0.08
N ARG A 130 18.83 5.08 0.21
CA ARG A 130 18.20 4.86 1.52
C ARG A 130 18.86 3.75 2.34
N MET A 131 19.80 3.02 1.77
CA MET A 131 20.49 1.91 2.45
C MET A 131 21.49 2.42 3.48
N ASN A 132 21.54 1.73 4.62
CA ASN A 132 22.59 1.89 5.63
C ASN A 132 23.75 0.89 5.42
N SER A 133 24.76 0.92 6.28
CA SER A 133 25.93 0.04 6.17
C SER A 133 25.57 -1.45 6.24
N ASP A 134 24.65 -1.83 7.13
CA ASP A 134 24.21 -3.22 7.29
C ASP A 134 23.44 -3.71 6.08
N ASP A 135 22.64 -2.82 5.45
CA ASP A 135 21.90 -3.13 4.24
C ASP A 135 22.85 -3.38 3.07
N TRP A 136 23.91 -2.57 2.93
CA TRP A 136 24.95 -2.78 1.92
C TRP A 136 25.71 -4.09 2.15
N ASP A 137 26.11 -4.38 3.38
CA ASP A 137 26.86 -5.61 3.74
C ASP A 137 26.02 -6.89 3.49
N ALA A 138 24.70 -6.77 3.50
CA ALA A 138 23.81 -7.89 3.19
C ALA A 138 23.80 -8.30 1.70
N LEU A 139 24.37 -7.47 0.81
CA LEU A 139 24.36 -7.72 -0.63
C LEU A 139 25.51 -8.65 -1.05
N PRO A 140 25.28 -9.53 -2.05
CA PRO A 140 26.30 -10.45 -2.52
C PRO A 140 27.51 -9.70 -3.13
N GLY A 141 28.69 -9.91 -2.56
CA GLY A 141 29.94 -9.31 -3.01
C GLY A 141 30.19 -7.87 -2.53
N ILE A 142 29.37 -7.40 -1.60
CA ILE A 142 29.60 -6.19 -0.81
C ILE A 142 29.91 -6.65 0.61
N GLY A 143 31.09 -6.37 1.11
CA GLY A 143 31.45 -6.63 2.50
C GLY A 143 31.53 -5.32 3.29
N PRO A 144 31.81 -5.38 4.61
CA PRO A 144 31.79 -4.21 5.51
C PRO A 144 32.68 -3.05 5.02
N VAL A 145 33.82 -3.35 4.45
CA VAL A 145 34.77 -2.33 3.93
C VAL A 145 34.18 -1.60 2.72
N MET A 146 33.50 -2.34 1.84
CA MET A 146 32.83 -1.76 0.67
C MET A 146 31.58 -0.99 1.06
N ALA A 147 30.79 -1.55 1.98
CA ALA A 147 29.61 -0.89 2.55
C ALA A 147 29.99 0.48 3.14
N LYS A 148 31.09 0.56 3.90
CA LYS A 148 31.58 1.82 4.43
C LYS A 148 31.93 2.80 3.32
N LYS A 149 32.68 2.38 2.28
CA LYS A 149 33.02 3.25 1.14
C LYS A 149 31.78 3.81 0.44
N LEU A 150 30.74 3.00 0.28
CA LEU A 150 29.48 3.45 -0.31
C LEU A 150 28.78 4.52 0.55
N ILE A 151 28.80 4.35 1.86
CA ILE A 151 28.25 5.35 2.79
C ILE A 151 29.07 6.64 2.76
N ASP A 152 30.40 6.53 2.85
CA ASP A 152 31.33 7.67 2.83
C ASP A 152 31.17 8.47 1.51
N ASP A 153 31.14 7.76 0.36
CA ASP A 153 30.93 8.39 -0.96
C ASP A 153 29.59 9.13 -1.05
N ARG A 154 28.50 8.51 -0.56
CA ARG A 154 27.19 9.16 -0.56
C ARG A 154 27.16 10.41 0.33
N GLN A 155 27.89 10.40 1.44
CA GLN A 155 27.98 11.56 2.32
C GLN A 155 28.81 12.70 1.70
N GLU A 156 29.85 12.37 0.95
CA GLU A 156 30.76 13.34 0.34
C GLU A 156 30.21 13.91 -0.97
N TYR A 157 29.68 13.05 -1.86
CA TYR A 157 29.29 13.40 -3.23
C TYR A 157 27.77 13.41 -3.45
N GLY A 158 26.97 13.15 -2.40
CA GLY A 158 25.52 13.11 -2.49
C GLY A 158 24.95 11.79 -3.01
N VAL A 159 23.65 11.78 -3.22
CA VAL A 159 22.88 10.60 -3.64
C VAL A 159 23.42 9.97 -4.93
N PHE A 160 23.27 8.66 -5.05
CA PHE A 160 23.64 7.93 -6.26
C PHE A 160 22.64 8.15 -7.39
N GLY A 161 21.33 8.21 -7.06
CA GLY A 161 20.23 8.37 -8.01
C GLY A 161 19.99 7.16 -8.91
N SER A 162 21.02 6.36 -9.20
CA SER A 162 20.89 5.11 -9.97
C SER A 162 21.93 4.08 -9.54
N LEU A 163 21.69 2.83 -9.91
CA LEU A 163 22.63 1.73 -9.63
C LEU A 163 23.96 1.90 -10.38
N GLU A 164 23.91 2.42 -11.60
CA GLU A 164 25.08 2.64 -12.45
C GLU A 164 26.08 3.62 -11.82
N ASN A 165 25.57 4.63 -11.11
CA ASN A 165 26.39 5.64 -10.45
C ASN A 165 27.21 5.10 -9.27
N LEU A 166 26.91 3.89 -8.77
CA LEU A 166 27.77 3.22 -7.79
C LEU A 166 29.19 2.95 -8.34
N GLN A 167 29.38 2.95 -9.66
CA GLN A 167 30.70 2.77 -10.27
C GLN A 167 31.70 3.88 -9.92
N ARG A 168 31.23 5.03 -9.44
CA ARG A 168 32.12 6.08 -8.95
C ARG A 168 32.90 5.66 -7.69
N VAL A 169 32.37 4.63 -6.96
CA VAL A 169 33.03 4.12 -5.76
C VAL A 169 34.16 3.14 -6.14
N PRO A 170 35.41 3.39 -5.72
CA PRO A 170 36.53 2.51 -6.04
C PRO A 170 36.32 1.08 -5.55
N GLY A 171 36.34 0.12 -6.50
CA GLY A 171 36.04 -1.30 -6.26
C GLY A 171 34.67 -1.76 -6.67
N ILE A 172 33.82 -0.87 -7.16
CA ILE A 172 32.53 -1.19 -7.81
C ILE A 172 32.71 -1.09 -9.33
N GLY A 173 32.96 -2.22 -9.96
CA GLY A 173 33.03 -2.32 -11.41
C GLY A 173 31.73 -2.84 -12.04
N LYS A 174 31.69 -2.85 -13.38
CA LYS A 174 30.55 -3.27 -14.19
C LYS A 174 29.99 -4.64 -13.78
N SER A 175 30.86 -5.62 -13.55
CA SER A 175 30.47 -6.97 -13.12
C SER A 175 29.73 -7.00 -11.76
N LYS A 176 30.07 -6.08 -10.83
CA LYS A 176 29.32 -5.95 -9.57
C LYS A 176 27.95 -5.33 -9.82
N ILE A 177 27.87 -4.29 -10.65
CA ILE A 177 26.60 -3.66 -11.02
C ILE A 177 25.66 -4.67 -11.64
N GLU A 178 26.12 -5.50 -12.58
CA GLU A 178 25.32 -6.55 -13.20
C GLU A 178 24.78 -7.57 -12.19
N ARG A 179 25.60 -7.98 -11.22
CA ARG A 179 25.16 -8.88 -10.14
C ARG A 179 24.20 -8.26 -9.17
N LEU A 180 24.31 -6.98 -8.92
CA LEU A 180 23.43 -6.23 -8.01
C LEU A 180 22.11 -5.82 -8.67
N GLY A 181 22.09 -5.69 -9.99
CA GLY A 181 20.93 -5.26 -10.77
C GLY A 181 19.60 -5.88 -10.37
N PRO A 182 19.50 -7.22 -10.17
CA PRO A 182 18.24 -7.86 -9.78
C PRO A 182 17.61 -7.37 -8.47
N TYR A 183 18.39 -6.79 -7.58
CA TYR A 183 17.91 -6.30 -6.28
C TYR A 183 17.41 -4.86 -6.30
N PHE A 184 17.75 -4.09 -7.33
CA PHE A 184 17.46 -2.66 -7.43
C PHE A 184 16.46 -2.31 -8.54
N LYS A 185 16.14 -3.25 -9.40
CA LYS A 185 15.25 -2.99 -10.56
C LYS A 185 13.79 -3.02 -10.20
N HIS A 186 13.16 -2.01 -10.73
CA HIS A 186 11.82 -2.11 -11.35
C HIS A 186 11.65 -1.07 -12.43
#